data_b5b7a3fce83d3678098b6172777c90e8
#
_entry.id   b5b7a3fce83d3678098b6172777c90e8
#
_cell.length_a   1.000
_cell.length_b   1.000
_cell.length_c   1.000
_cell.angle_alpha   90.00
_cell.angle_beta   90.00
_cell.angle_gamma   90.00
#
_symmetry.space_group_name_H-M   'P 1'
#
loop_
_entity.id
_entity.type
_entity.pdbx_description
1 polymer ?
#
loop_
_entity_poly.entity_id
_entity_poly.type
_entity_poly.pdbx_seq_one_letter_code
_entity_poly.pdbx_strand_id
1 'polypeptide(L)'
;REYFYDQCEIGSIYGAPADCIWGGGRAGYGENDPREVAALMQEYGISARLTFSNSLLTEAHLSDPACNALCRLFSEPGGPQNGVIVHSDLLLDYLRTAYPRFYFVSSTTKVLTGFPQLRKELEREAFRFVVPDFRLNRAFEQLRTLPQSLKDKAEFLCNECCWFGCKDRKACYEAVSRKTLGEDAPHRCTAPGAADGYRFSRAMENLGFISAQDIRTVYLPMGFTNFKLEGRGLGSAILLEFLLYYLTKPEHQLHVREAIYLDAMLDLF
;
A
#
# COMPACT_ATOMS: atom_id res chain seq x y z
N ARG A 1 16.16 16.02 9.40
CA ARG A 1 17.03 15.04 8.70
C ARG A 1 18.06 14.36 9.59
N GLU A 2 18.49 14.97 10.67
CA GLU A 2 19.51 14.42 11.58
C GLU A 2 19.17 13.01 12.08
N TYR A 3 17.94 12.75 12.44
CA TYR A 3 17.46 11.49 13.04
C TYR A 3 17.08 10.42 12.02
N PHE A 4 16.83 10.82 10.78
CA PHE A 4 16.32 9.92 9.72
C PHE A 4 17.40 9.62 8.69
N TYR A 5 17.26 8.50 7.99
CA TYR A 5 18.13 8.20 6.86
C TYR A 5 17.92 9.20 5.72
N ASP A 6 18.98 9.76 5.17
CA ASP A 6 18.93 10.80 4.13
C ASP A 6 18.26 10.32 2.83
N GLN A 7 18.35 9.01 2.54
CA GLN A 7 17.73 8.39 1.37
C GLN A 7 16.25 8.04 1.56
N CYS A 8 15.69 8.24 2.75
CA CYS A 8 14.29 7.94 3.03
C CYS A 8 13.39 9.14 2.75
N GLU A 9 12.33 8.90 1.97
CA GLU A 9 11.29 9.86 1.66
C GLU A 9 9.92 9.19 1.73
N ILE A 10 8.92 9.89 2.27
CA ILE A 10 7.53 9.43 2.21
C ILE A 10 6.95 9.90 0.88
N GLY A 11 7.01 9.05 -0.14
CA GLY A 11 6.53 9.39 -1.48
C GLY A 11 5.01 9.39 -1.61
N SER A 12 4.31 8.63 -0.78
CA SER A 12 2.83 8.58 -0.81
C SER A 12 2.24 7.96 0.44
N ILE A 13 0.98 8.33 0.72
CA ILE A 13 0.10 7.66 1.70
C ILE A 13 -1.11 7.12 0.94
N TYR A 14 -1.58 5.93 1.30
CA TYR A 14 -2.67 5.27 0.57
C TYR A 14 -3.83 4.87 1.48
N GLY A 15 -5.04 5.01 0.96
CA GLY A 15 -6.29 4.67 1.65
C GLY A 15 -7.51 4.81 0.76
N ALA A 16 -8.68 4.52 1.32
CA ALA A 16 -9.98 4.81 0.76
C ALA A 16 -11.00 4.89 1.90
N PRO A 17 -12.09 5.66 1.77
CA PRO A 17 -13.22 5.61 2.69
C PRO A 17 -13.80 4.20 2.82
N ALA A 18 -14.40 3.90 3.96
CA ALA A 18 -14.93 2.57 4.27
C ALA A 18 -16.09 2.16 3.35
N ASP A 19 -16.88 3.12 2.91
CA ASP A 19 -18.07 2.98 2.07
C ASP A 19 -17.78 3.01 0.55
N CYS A 20 -16.51 3.13 0.16
CA CYS A 20 -16.12 3.18 -1.24
C CYS A 20 -16.26 1.81 -1.91
N ILE A 21 -17.22 1.65 -2.83
CA ILE A 21 -17.47 0.37 -3.52
C ILE A 21 -16.32 -0.05 -4.45
N TRP A 22 -15.47 0.88 -4.91
CA TRP A 22 -14.24 0.55 -5.63
C TRP A 22 -13.11 0.12 -4.69
N GLY A 23 -13.29 0.30 -3.38
CA GLY A 23 -12.37 -0.15 -2.36
C GLY A 23 -12.18 -1.66 -2.37
N GLY A 24 -11.09 -2.12 -1.80
CA GLY A 24 -10.77 -3.55 -1.72
C GLY A 24 -9.51 -3.75 -0.91
N GLY A 25 -9.12 -5.01 -0.75
CA GLY A 25 -8.03 -5.36 0.14
C GLY A 25 -8.43 -5.18 1.60
N ARG A 26 -7.45 -5.14 2.50
CA ARG A 26 -7.69 -4.92 3.93
C ARG A 26 -7.77 -3.42 4.21
N ALA A 27 -8.83 -2.76 3.73
CA ALA A 27 -9.05 -1.35 3.99
C ALA A 27 -9.34 -1.16 5.50
N GLY A 28 -8.64 -0.25 6.13
CA GLY A 28 -8.97 0.24 7.46
C GLY A 28 -10.23 1.11 7.40
N TYR A 29 -10.99 1.09 8.45
CA TYR A 29 -12.16 1.93 8.63
C TYR A 29 -11.67 3.28 9.18
N GLY A 30 -11.77 4.34 8.37
CA GLY A 30 -11.52 5.71 8.78
C GLY A 30 -12.74 6.55 8.47
N GLU A 31 -13.18 7.36 9.44
CA GLU A 31 -14.29 8.32 9.30
C GLU A 31 -13.77 9.72 8.93
N ASN A 32 -12.52 9.84 8.47
CA ASN A 32 -11.94 11.13 8.13
C ASN A 32 -12.59 11.72 6.87
N ASP A 33 -12.86 13.02 6.91
CA ASP A 33 -13.34 13.75 5.73
C ASP A 33 -12.26 13.68 4.62
N PRO A 34 -12.60 13.19 3.42
CA PRO A 34 -11.65 13.15 2.30
C PRO A 34 -11.05 14.51 1.94
N ARG A 35 -11.74 15.62 2.22
CA ARG A 35 -11.25 16.98 1.97
C ARG A 35 -10.15 17.37 2.93
N GLU A 36 -10.28 17.01 4.21
CA GLU A 36 -9.22 17.22 5.20
C GLU A 36 -7.98 16.40 4.84
N VAL A 37 -8.16 15.15 4.42
CA VAL A 37 -7.06 14.30 3.94
C VAL A 37 -6.39 14.92 2.72
N ALA A 38 -7.15 15.40 1.73
CA ALA A 38 -6.59 16.03 0.54
C ALA A 38 -5.80 17.31 0.89
N ALA A 39 -6.33 18.15 1.78
CA ALA A 39 -5.66 19.36 2.26
C ALA A 39 -4.36 19.05 2.97
N LEU A 40 -4.35 18.05 3.87
CA LEU A 40 -3.17 17.61 4.58
C LEU A 40 -2.10 17.08 3.61
N MET A 41 -2.47 16.26 2.65
CA MET A 41 -1.54 15.74 1.64
C MET A 41 -0.94 16.86 0.79
N GLN A 42 -1.73 17.87 0.45
CA GLN A 42 -1.26 19.05 -0.28
C GLN A 42 -0.29 19.89 0.58
N GLU A 43 -0.61 20.14 1.84
CA GLU A 43 0.22 20.88 2.79
C GLU A 43 1.62 20.27 2.93
N TYR A 44 1.70 18.95 3.06
CA TYR A 44 2.98 18.23 3.19
C TYR A 44 3.63 17.85 1.86
N GLY A 45 3.00 18.14 0.72
CA GLY A 45 3.52 17.77 -0.60
C GLY A 45 3.60 16.26 -0.84
N ILE A 46 2.78 15.46 -0.13
CA ILE A 46 2.78 14.00 -0.19
C ILE A 46 1.66 13.51 -1.11
N SER A 47 1.97 12.61 -2.03
CA SER A 47 0.98 12.00 -2.93
C SER A 47 -0.03 11.14 -2.16
N ALA A 48 -1.33 11.40 -2.33
CA ALA A 48 -2.38 10.47 -1.92
C ALA A 48 -2.57 9.38 -2.97
N ARG A 49 -2.76 8.13 -2.54
CA ARG A 49 -3.12 7.02 -3.42
C ARG A 49 -4.46 6.42 -2.99
N LEU A 50 -5.49 6.62 -3.80
CA LEU A 50 -6.79 5.99 -3.57
C LEU A 50 -6.68 4.47 -3.78
N THR A 51 -7.15 3.69 -2.80
CA THR A 51 -7.08 2.22 -2.89
C THR A 51 -8.37 1.68 -3.50
N PHE A 52 -8.41 1.56 -4.80
CA PHE A 52 -9.53 1.05 -5.59
C PHE A 52 -9.24 -0.37 -6.08
N SER A 53 -9.09 -1.27 -5.12
CA SER A 53 -8.60 -2.64 -5.34
C SER A 53 -9.72 -3.69 -5.40
N ASN A 54 -10.99 -3.28 -5.56
CA ASN A 54 -12.09 -4.23 -5.77
C ASN A 54 -11.87 -4.99 -7.08
N SER A 55 -11.91 -6.32 -7.01
CA SER A 55 -11.64 -7.21 -8.14
C SER A 55 -12.89 -7.60 -8.94
N LEU A 56 -14.09 -7.23 -8.46
CA LEU A 56 -15.37 -7.73 -8.96
C LEU A 56 -16.24 -6.63 -9.59
N LEU A 57 -15.63 -5.49 -9.94
CA LEU A 57 -16.34 -4.37 -10.53
C LEU A 57 -16.87 -4.72 -11.94
N THR A 58 -18.08 -4.23 -12.21
CA THR A 58 -18.72 -4.25 -13.52
C THR A 58 -18.92 -2.83 -14.04
N GLU A 59 -19.34 -2.65 -15.28
CA GLU A 59 -19.62 -1.34 -15.88
C GLU A 59 -20.62 -0.52 -15.05
N ALA A 60 -21.64 -1.17 -14.46
CA ALA A 60 -22.62 -0.49 -13.62
C ALA A 60 -21.99 0.21 -12.40
N HIS A 61 -20.89 -0.34 -11.87
CA HIS A 61 -20.19 0.24 -10.73
C HIS A 61 -19.34 1.47 -11.08
N LEU A 62 -19.02 1.68 -12.37
CA LEU A 62 -18.18 2.83 -12.80
C LEU A 62 -18.88 4.17 -12.63
N SER A 63 -20.21 4.19 -12.61
CA SER A 63 -21.00 5.42 -12.44
C SER A 63 -21.26 5.81 -10.99
N ASP A 64 -20.65 5.09 -10.00
CA ASP A 64 -20.86 5.39 -8.57
C ASP A 64 -20.51 6.85 -8.23
N PRO A 65 -21.47 7.62 -7.69
CA PRO A 65 -21.27 9.07 -7.48
C PRO A 65 -20.22 9.38 -6.41
N ALA A 66 -20.13 8.59 -5.35
CA ALA A 66 -19.21 8.80 -4.23
C ALA A 66 -17.76 8.52 -4.66
N CYS A 67 -17.52 7.42 -5.35
CA CYS A 67 -16.20 7.08 -5.89
C CYS A 67 -15.73 8.12 -6.92
N ASN A 68 -16.64 8.58 -7.79
CA ASN A 68 -16.32 9.64 -8.76
C ASN A 68 -16.09 10.99 -8.08
N ALA A 69 -16.77 11.31 -6.98
CA ALA A 69 -16.51 12.52 -6.21
C ALA A 69 -15.09 12.49 -5.59
N LEU A 70 -14.65 11.34 -5.06
CA LEU A 70 -13.27 11.17 -4.60
C LEU A 70 -12.26 11.39 -5.73
N CYS A 71 -12.53 10.83 -6.92
CA CYS A 71 -11.65 11.04 -8.06
C CYS A 71 -11.55 12.52 -8.45
N ARG A 72 -12.66 13.24 -8.48
CA ARG A 72 -12.64 14.69 -8.76
C ARG A 72 -11.79 15.43 -7.73
N LEU A 73 -12.02 15.19 -6.44
CA LEU A 73 -11.29 15.84 -5.35
C LEU A 73 -9.77 15.60 -5.43
N PHE A 74 -9.36 14.35 -5.57
CA PHE A 74 -7.93 13.99 -5.58
C PHE A 74 -7.23 14.17 -6.94
N SER A 75 -7.97 14.50 -8.00
CA SER A 75 -7.41 14.88 -9.32
C SER A 75 -7.30 16.39 -9.53
N GLU A 76 -7.67 17.22 -8.56
CA GLU A 76 -7.55 18.67 -8.65
C GLU A 76 -6.11 19.14 -8.88
N PRO A 77 -5.90 20.24 -9.66
CA PRO A 77 -4.59 20.85 -9.83
C PRO A 77 -4.14 21.61 -8.59
N GLY A 78 -2.84 21.78 -8.43
CA GLY A 78 -2.25 22.65 -7.39
C GLY A 78 -1.52 21.93 -6.27
N GLY A 79 -1.53 20.59 -6.28
CA GLY A 79 -0.77 19.77 -5.33
C GLY A 79 0.08 18.71 -6.02
N PRO A 80 0.65 17.77 -5.25
CA PRO A 80 1.40 16.65 -5.80
C PRO A 80 0.50 15.80 -6.71
N GLN A 81 1.11 15.12 -7.69
CA GLN A 81 0.36 14.18 -8.51
C GLN A 81 -0.10 13.01 -7.64
N ASN A 82 -1.41 12.84 -7.50
CA ASN A 82 -2.00 11.74 -6.77
C ASN A 82 -2.12 10.48 -7.65
N GLY A 83 -2.31 9.32 -7.00
CA GLY A 83 -2.37 8.04 -7.69
C GLY A 83 -3.57 7.19 -7.28
N VAL A 84 -3.77 6.12 -8.03
CA VAL A 84 -4.79 5.11 -7.71
C VAL A 84 -4.17 3.73 -7.74
N ILE A 85 -4.39 2.95 -6.69
CA ILE A 85 -4.02 1.53 -6.62
C ILE A 85 -5.20 0.72 -7.15
N VAL A 86 -5.04 0.06 -8.30
CA VAL A 86 -6.13 -0.64 -8.98
C VAL A 86 -5.86 -2.14 -9.11
N HIS A 87 -6.96 -2.92 -9.06
CA HIS A 87 -6.97 -4.33 -9.41
C HIS A 87 -7.60 -4.57 -10.79
N SER A 88 -8.79 -3.99 -10.99
CA SER A 88 -9.62 -4.19 -12.19
C SER A 88 -9.08 -3.40 -13.39
N ASP A 89 -8.87 -4.08 -14.50
CA ASP A 89 -8.50 -3.42 -15.76
C ASP A 89 -9.65 -2.57 -16.31
N LEU A 90 -10.89 -2.98 -16.10
CA LEU A 90 -12.08 -2.19 -16.44
C LEU A 90 -12.05 -0.82 -15.75
N LEU A 91 -11.77 -0.80 -14.43
CA LEU A 91 -11.66 0.45 -13.68
C LEU A 91 -10.43 1.26 -14.11
N LEU A 92 -9.31 0.61 -14.39
CA LEU A 92 -8.10 1.27 -14.87
C LEU A 92 -8.38 2.06 -16.17
N ASP A 93 -9.03 1.43 -17.15
CA ASP A 93 -9.32 2.05 -18.44
C ASP A 93 -10.31 3.21 -18.30
N TYR A 94 -11.32 3.05 -17.45
CA TYR A 94 -12.23 4.13 -17.10
C TYR A 94 -11.50 5.32 -16.49
N LEU A 95 -10.68 5.09 -15.46
CA LEU A 95 -9.97 6.15 -14.74
C LEU A 95 -8.93 6.85 -15.63
N ARG A 96 -8.24 6.15 -16.50
CA ARG A 96 -7.30 6.75 -17.46
C ARG A 96 -7.99 7.74 -18.41
N THR A 97 -9.21 7.46 -18.77
CA THR A 97 -10.00 8.32 -19.67
C THR A 97 -10.65 9.49 -18.89
N ALA A 98 -11.30 9.18 -17.78
CA ALA A 98 -12.09 10.16 -17.03
C ALA A 98 -11.23 11.09 -16.13
N TYR A 99 -10.11 10.57 -15.61
CA TYR A 99 -9.23 11.26 -14.64
C TYR A 99 -7.75 11.12 -15.02
N PRO A 100 -7.29 11.65 -16.15
CA PRO A 100 -5.95 11.41 -16.72
C PRO A 100 -4.80 11.99 -15.89
N ARG A 101 -5.09 12.77 -14.86
CA ARG A 101 -4.06 13.31 -13.95
C ARG A 101 -3.52 12.28 -12.96
N PHE A 102 -4.23 11.20 -12.69
CA PHE A 102 -3.74 10.15 -11.82
C PHE A 102 -2.60 9.36 -12.46
N TYR A 103 -1.65 8.95 -11.64
CA TYR A 103 -0.84 7.79 -11.98
C TYR A 103 -1.43 6.52 -11.35
N PHE A 104 -1.07 5.37 -11.90
CA PHE A 104 -1.67 4.10 -11.48
C PHE A 104 -0.63 3.16 -10.89
N VAL A 105 -1.08 2.40 -9.89
CA VAL A 105 -0.31 1.38 -9.19
C VAL A 105 -1.05 0.05 -9.32
N SER A 106 -0.36 -0.98 -9.80
CA SER A 106 -0.93 -2.33 -9.82
C SER A 106 -0.97 -2.92 -8.42
N SER A 107 -2.16 -3.36 -7.99
CA SER A 107 -2.40 -3.83 -6.64
C SER A 107 -1.81 -5.22 -6.36
N THR A 108 -1.23 -5.40 -5.18
CA THR A 108 -0.84 -6.74 -4.68
C THR A 108 -2.01 -7.71 -4.54
N THR A 109 -3.27 -7.18 -4.52
CA THR A 109 -4.48 -8.03 -4.48
C THR A 109 -4.64 -8.90 -5.73
N LYS A 110 -3.93 -8.60 -6.83
CA LYS A 110 -3.85 -9.47 -8.01
C LYS A 110 -3.19 -10.81 -7.72
N VAL A 111 -2.43 -10.91 -6.64
CA VAL A 111 -1.79 -12.17 -6.16
C VAL A 111 -0.93 -12.81 -7.27
N LEU A 112 -0.06 -12.02 -7.88
CA LEU A 112 0.86 -12.47 -8.94
C LEU A 112 2.05 -13.18 -8.30
N THR A 113 1.92 -14.48 -8.08
CA THR A 113 2.92 -15.30 -7.35
C THR A 113 4.05 -15.83 -8.22
N GLY A 114 3.90 -15.77 -9.53
CA GLY A 114 4.92 -16.21 -10.49
C GLY A 114 5.75 -15.04 -11.03
N PHE A 115 7.08 -15.20 -11.09
CA PHE A 115 7.95 -14.14 -11.60
C PHE A 115 7.63 -13.72 -13.06
N PRO A 116 7.29 -14.64 -14.00
CA PRO A 116 6.86 -14.25 -15.35
C PRO A 116 5.61 -13.36 -15.35
N GLN A 117 4.66 -13.61 -14.44
CA GLN A 117 3.47 -12.80 -14.29
C GLN A 117 3.81 -11.40 -13.77
N LEU A 118 4.69 -11.32 -12.75
CA LEU A 118 5.20 -10.06 -12.23
C LEU A 118 5.89 -9.25 -13.33
N ARG A 119 6.80 -9.89 -14.09
CA ARG A 119 7.51 -9.23 -15.18
C ARG A 119 6.56 -8.65 -16.22
N LYS A 120 5.57 -9.44 -16.67
CA LYS A 120 4.54 -8.97 -17.60
C LYS A 120 3.77 -7.76 -17.05
N GLU A 121 3.46 -7.76 -15.77
CA GLU A 121 2.76 -6.62 -15.13
C GLU A 121 3.64 -5.37 -15.03
N LEU A 122 4.95 -5.53 -14.74
CA LEU A 122 5.92 -4.45 -14.74
C LEU A 122 6.13 -3.83 -16.12
N GLU A 123 6.02 -4.60 -17.19
CA GLU A 123 6.13 -4.15 -18.58
C GLU A 123 4.92 -3.33 -19.06
N ARG A 124 3.80 -3.35 -18.33
CA ARG A 124 2.61 -2.53 -18.68
C ARG A 124 2.90 -1.04 -18.48
N GLU A 125 2.81 -0.26 -19.54
CA GLU A 125 3.03 1.19 -19.51
C GLU A 125 2.01 1.94 -18.64
N ALA A 126 0.81 1.36 -18.48
CA ALA A 126 -0.26 1.96 -17.69
C ALA A 126 0.10 2.15 -16.21
N PHE A 127 1.07 1.39 -15.68
CA PHE A 127 1.45 1.46 -14.28
C PHE A 127 2.77 2.20 -14.07
N ARG A 128 2.74 3.18 -13.17
CA ARG A 128 3.94 3.81 -12.62
C ARG A 128 4.63 2.89 -11.62
N PHE A 129 3.84 2.18 -10.79
CA PHE A 129 4.35 1.20 -9.83
C PHE A 129 3.55 -0.10 -9.91
N VAL A 130 4.20 -1.19 -9.57
CA VAL A 130 3.60 -2.52 -9.46
C VAL A 130 4.01 -3.09 -8.10
N VAL A 131 3.04 -3.51 -7.29
CA VAL A 131 3.31 -4.13 -5.99
C VAL A 131 3.35 -5.64 -6.16
N PRO A 132 4.54 -6.29 -6.11
CA PRO A 132 4.67 -7.74 -6.19
C PRO A 132 3.90 -8.44 -5.08
N ASP A 133 3.53 -9.70 -5.30
CA ASP A 133 3.15 -10.54 -4.17
C ASP A 133 4.38 -10.73 -3.26
N PHE A 134 4.20 -10.57 -1.95
CA PHE A 134 5.28 -10.59 -0.96
C PHE A 134 6.11 -11.89 -0.97
N ARG A 135 5.57 -12.98 -1.53
CA ARG A 135 6.29 -14.24 -1.71
C ARG A 135 7.42 -14.13 -2.73
N LEU A 136 7.39 -13.13 -3.60
CA LEU A 136 8.48 -12.84 -4.54
C LEU A 136 9.55 -11.90 -3.98
N ASN A 137 9.37 -11.37 -2.77
CA ASN A 137 10.32 -10.43 -2.17
C ASN A 137 11.75 -10.99 -2.11
N ARG A 138 11.92 -12.29 -1.88
CA ARG A 138 13.22 -12.95 -1.78
C ARG A 138 13.67 -13.68 -3.07
N ALA A 139 12.98 -13.46 -4.19
CA ALA A 139 13.34 -14.05 -5.48
C ALA A 139 14.56 -13.36 -6.13
N PHE A 140 15.66 -13.18 -5.38
CA PHE A 140 16.80 -12.33 -5.74
C PHE A 140 17.43 -12.68 -7.07
N GLU A 141 17.60 -13.97 -7.38
CA GLU A 141 18.18 -14.42 -8.66
C GLU A 141 17.37 -13.89 -9.85
N GLN A 142 16.03 -13.94 -9.73
CA GLN A 142 15.13 -13.46 -10.77
C GLN A 142 15.03 -11.93 -10.77
N LEU A 143 14.96 -11.30 -9.59
CA LEU A 143 14.88 -9.84 -9.45
C LEU A 143 16.12 -9.14 -10.03
N ARG A 144 17.31 -9.73 -9.90
CA ARG A 144 18.54 -9.20 -10.50
C ARG A 144 18.48 -9.10 -12.02
N THR A 145 17.72 -9.99 -12.68
CA THR A 145 17.62 -10.00 -14.16
C THR A 145 16.76 -8.89 -14.73
N LEU A 146 16.00 -8.16 -13.89
CA LEU A 146 15.18 -7.06 -14.36
C LEU A 146 16.03 -5.87 -14.80
N PRO A 147 15.73 -5.24 -15.95
CA PRO A 147 16.35 -3.98 -16.33
C PRO A 147 15.96 -2.87 -15.36
N GLN A 148 16.77 -1.82 -15.25
CA GLN A 148 16.54 -0.74 -14.28
C GLN A 148 15.16 -0.10 -14.42
N SER A 149 14.68 0.11 -15.64
CA SER A 149 13.35 0.66 -15.90
C SER A 149 12.19 -0.14 -15.29
N LEU A 150 12.35 -1.46 -15.14
CA LEU A 150 11.36 -2.30 -14.45
C LEU A 150 11.59 -2.34 -12.91
N LYS A 151 12.86 -2.23 -12.48
CA LYS A 151 13.18 -2.11 -11.05
C LYS A 151 12.61 -0.83 -10.46
N ASP A 152 12.67 0.28 -11.20
CA ASP A 152 12.11 1.58 -10.80
C ASP A 152 10.58 1.55 -10.62
N LYS A 153 9.91 0.56 -11.22
CA LYS A 153 8.46 0.36 -11.08
C LYS A 153 8.08 -0.62 -9.97
N ALA A 154 9.00 -1.46 -9.50
CA ALA A 154 8.72 -2.45 -8.47
C ALA A 154 8.62 -1.79 -7.08
N GLU A 155 7.47 -1.91 -6.40
CA GLU A 155 7.22 -1.38 -5.06
C GLU A 155 6.97 -2.53 -4.10
N PHE A 156 7.95 -2.88 -3.26
CA PHE A 156 7.91 -4.05 -2.40
C PHE A 156 7.12 -3.81 -1.11
N LEU A 157 6.14 -4.68 -0.83
CA LEU A 157 5.45 -4.70 0.46
C LEU A 157 6.34 -5.36 1.52
N CYS A 158 6.84 -4.55 2.48
CA CYS A 158 7.90 -4.96 3.40
C CYS A 158 7.40 -5.80 4.59
N ASN A 159 6.22 -5.46 5.13
CA ASN A 159 5.74 -5.94 6.43
C ASN A 159 4.41 -6.72 6.35
N GLU A 160 4.20 -7.46 5.27
CA GLU A 160 3.02 -8.31 5.12
C GLU A 160 2.99 -9.40 6.21
N CYS A 161 1.86 -9.49 6.92
CA CYS A 161 1.65 -10.49 7.96
C CYS A 161 0.87 -11.74 7.49
N CYS A 162 0.41 -11.75 6.23
CA CYS A 162 -0.28 -12.91 5.68
C CYS A 162 0.64 -14.12 5.66
N TRP A 163 0.11 -15.28 6.05
CA TRP A 163 0.88 -16.52 6.05
C TRP A 163 1.53 -16.79 4.69
N PHE A 164 2.84 -17.01 4.67
CA PHE A 164 3.61 -17.21 3.44
C PHE A 164 3.10 -18.41 2.61
N GLY A 165 2.64 -19.49 3.29
CA GLY A 165 2.06 -20.67 2.67
C GLY A 165 0.59 -20.55 2.25
N CYS A 166 -0.05 -19.38 2.41
CA CYS A 166 -1.48 -19.20 2.14
C CYS A 166 -1.81 -19.42 0.66
N LYS A 167 -2.72 -20.36 0.38
CA LYS A 167 -3.24 -20.63 -0.97
C LYS A 167 -4.53 -19.87 -1.25
N ASP A 168 -5.18 -19.31 -0.21
CA ASP A 168 -6.52 -18.71 -0.28
C ASP A 168 -6.48 -17.18 -0.35
N ARG A 169 -5.29 -16.58 -0.52
CA ARG A 169 -5.13 -15.13 -0.52
C ARG A 169 -6.02 -14.42 -1.55
N LYS A 170 -6.15 -15.01 -2.75
CA LYS A 170 -7.02 -14.47 -3.80
C LYS A 170 -8.49 -14.52 -3.39
N ALA A 171 -8.95 -15.67 -2.89
CA ALA A 171 -10.33 -15.83 -2.38
C ALA A 171 -10.63 -14.88 -1.21
N CYS A 172 -9.63 -14.65 -0.33
CA CYS A 172 -9.73 -13.65 0.74
C CYS A 172 -10.02 -12.25 0.19
N TYR A 173 -9.29 -11.80 -0.84
CA TYR A 173 -9.52 -10.48 -1.45
C TYR A 173 -10.84 -10.42 -2.24
N GLU A 174 -11.26 -11.52 -2.88
CA GLU A 174 -12.56 -11.60 -3.52
C GLU A 174 -13.71 -11.49 -2.50
N ALA A 175 -13.59 -12.15 -1.36
CA ALA A 175 -14.57 -12.02 -0.28
C ALA A 175 -14.66 -10.57 0.26
N VAL A 176 -13.53 -9.89 0.40
CA VAL A 176 -13.54 -8.45 0.75
C VAL A 176 -14.22 -7.63 -0.34
N SER A 177 -13.94 -7.90 -1.62
CA SER A 177 -14.55 -7.19 -2.74
C SER A 177 -16.07 -7.38 -2.75
N ARG A 178 -16.57 -8.60 -2.48
CA ARG A 178 -18.01 -8.87 -2.35
C ARG A 178 -18.66 -8.08 -1.21
N LYS A 179 -18.02 -8.08 -0.04
CA LYS A 179 -18.52 -7.30 1.12
C LYS A 179 -18.59 -5.81 0.80
N THR A 180 -17.62 -5.26 0.09
CA THR A 180 -17.62 -3.86 -0.33
C THR A 180 -18.76 -3.54 -1.31
N LEU A 181 -19.23 -4.55 -2.06
CA LEU A 181 -20.42 -4.46 -2.93
C LEU A 181 -21.75 -4.74 -2.20
N GLY A 182 -21.72 -4.92 -0.87
CA GLY A 182 -22.91 -5.20 -0.06
C GLY A 182 -23.36 -6.66 -0.05
N GLU A 183 -22.54 -7.58 -0.57
CA GLU A 183 -22.85 -9.02 -0.56
C GLU A 183 -22.45 -9.67 0.78
N ASP A 184 -23.23 -10.64 1.24
CA ASP A 184 -22.79 -11.52 2.33
C ASP A 184 -21.77 -12.53 1.81
N ALA A 185 -20.52 -12.32 2.19
CA ALA A 185 -19.40 -13.15 1.74
C ALA A 185 -18.56 -13.59 2.93
N PRO A 186 -19.00 -14.62 3.68
CA PRO A 186 -18.24 -15.13 4.80
C PRO A 186 -16.91 -15.72 4.32
N HIS A 187 -15.83 -15.24 4.89
CA HIS A 187 -14.51 -15.80 4.66
C HIS A 187 -13.78 -15.93 5.98
N ARG A 188 -13.28 -17.14 6.25
CA ARG A 188 -12.47 -17.41 7.45
C ARG A 188 -11.04 -17.67 7.02
N CYS A 189 -10.13 -16.88 7.55
CA CYS A 189 -8.70 -17.11 7.36
C CYS A 189 -8.28 -18.42 8.03
N THR A 190 -7.61 -19.29 7.28
CA THR A 190 -7.11 -20.60 7.73
C THR A 190 -5.65 -20.55 8.18
N ALA A 191 -5.02 -19.37 8.15
CA ALA A 191 -3.64 -19.20 8.56
C ALA A 191 -3.44 -19.55 10.05
N PRO A 192 -2.30 -20.15 10.43
CA PRO A 192 -1.96 -20.34 11.82
C PRO A 192 -2.01 -19.02 12.60
N GLY A 193 -2.74 -18.99 13.71
CA GLY A 193 -2.87 -17.81 14.55
C GLY A 193 -3.63 -16.63 13.91
N ALA A 194 -4.49 -16.87 12.93
CA ALA A 194 -5.29 -15.82 12.28
C ALA A 194 -6.20 -15.07 13.26
N ALA A 195 -6.62 -15.71 14.36
CA ALA A 195 -7.46 -15.11 15.38
C ALA A 195 -6.74 -14.07 16.26
N ASP A 196 -5.41 -14.07 16.27
CA ASP A 196 -4.62 -13.21 17.17
C ASP A 196 -4.41 -11.78 16.59
N GLY A 197 -4.97 -11.50 15.42
CA GLY A 197 -4.82 -10.21 14.74
C GLY A 197 -3.41 -9.95 14.18
N TYR A 198 -3.20 -8.72 13.73
CA TYR A 198 -1.88 -8.28 13.25
C TYR A 198 -0.92 -8.08 14.43
N ARG A 199 0.29 -8.60 14.27
CA ARG A 199 1.43 -8.31 15.16
C ARG A 199 2.68 -8.07 14.32
N PHE A 200 3.41 -7.00 14.60
CA PHE A 200 4.64 -6.68 13.87
C PHE A 200 5.70 -7.77 14.03
N SER A 201 5.79 -8.37 15.21
CA SER A 201 6.68 -9.53 15.45
C SER A 201 6.41 -10.68 14.48
N ARG A 202 5.15 -10.97 14.17
CA ARG A 202 4.78 -11.98 13.17
C ARG A 202 5.14 -11.59 11.74
N ALA A 203 4.99 -10.31 11.40
CA ALA A 203 5.44 -9.82 10.11
C ALA A 203 6.96 -10.01 9.97
N MET A 204 7.73 -9.75 11.03
CA MET A 204 9.20 -9.96 11.05
C MET A 204 9.61 -11.44 10.88
N GLU A 205 8.77 -12.38 11.32
CA GLU A 205 8.99 -13.82 11.15
C GLU A 205 8.59 -14.33 9.74
N ASN A 206 7.90 -13.50 8.96
CA ASN A 206 7.46 -13.89 7.62
C ASN A 206 8.65 -14.04 6.68
N LEU A 207 8.71 -15.12 5.91
CA LEU A 207 9.77 -15.34 4.92
C LEU A 207 9.86 -14.23 3.85
N GLY A 208 8.78 -13.52 3.59
CA GLY A 208 8.72 -12.39 2.67
C GLY A 208 9.03 -11.04 3.33
N PHE A 209 9.31 -10.99 4.64
CA PHE A 209 9.62 -9.74 5.34
C PHE A 209 10.89 -9.08 4.79
N ILE A 210 10.83 -7.76 4.62
CA ILE A 210 11.98 -6.94 4.22
C ILE A 210 12.30 -6.01 5.39
N SER A 211 13.46 -6.22 6.02
CA SER A 211 13.92 -5.37 7.10
C SER A 211 14.51 -4.05 6.60
N ALA A 212 14.62 -3.05 7.49
CA ALA A 212 15.33 -1.81 7.19
C ALA A 212 16.80 -2.07 6.78
N GLN A 213 17.42 -3.13 7.34
CA GLN A 213 18.76 -3.56 6.94
C GLN A 213 18.76 -4.18 5.53
N ASP A 214 17.80 -5.07 5.20
CA ASP A 214 17.69 -5.65 3.86
C ASP A 214 17.54 -4.56 2.80
N ILE A 215 16.74 -3.52 3.06
CA ILE A 215 16.60 -2.38 2.14
C ILE A 215 17.96 -1.81 1.81
N ARG A 216 18.77 -1.47 2.82
CA ARG A 216 20.06 -0.81 2.62
C ARG A 216 21.14 -1.73 2.02
N THR A 217 21.17 -3.00 2.44
CA THR A 217 22.29 -3.89 2.10
C THR A 217 22.01 -4.80 0.90
N VAL A 218 20.75 -4.96 0.52
CA VAL A 218 20.36 -5.86 -0.58
C VAL A 218 19.61 -5.12 -1.67
N TYR A 219 18.47 -4.49 -1.34
CA TYR A 219 17.57 -3.95 -2.37
C TYR A 219 18.13 -2.68 -3.04
N LEU A 220 18.63 -1.71 -2.26
CA LEU A 220 19.23 -0.49 -2.82
C LEU A 220 20.46 -0.82 -3.71
N PRO A 221 21.41 -1.69 -3.30
CA PRO A 221 22.50 -2.12 -4.18
C PRO A 221 22.04 -2.86 -5.45
N MET A 222 20.86 -3.52 -5.40
CA MET A 222 20.26 -4.15 -6.57
C MET A 222 19.55 -3.14 -7.51
N GLY A 223 19.42 -1.87 -7.11
CA GLY A 223 18.76 -0.82 -7.88
C GLY A 223 17.25 -0.67 -7.60
N PHE A 224 16.72 -1.23 -6.51
CA PHE A 224 15.32 -1.05 -6.11
C PHE A 224 15.20 0.07 -5.08
N THR A 225 14.24 0.98 -5.26
CA THR A 225 14.09 2.18 -4.45
C THR A 225 12.68 2.39 -3.86
N ASN A 226 11.70 1.57 -4.23
CA ASN A 226 10.32 1.76 -3.80
C ASN A 226 9.88 0.66 -2.84
N PHE A 227 9.45 1.09 -1.64
CA PHE A 227 9.05 0.20 -0.55
C PHE A 227 7.73 0.65 0.02
N LYS A 228 6.85 -0.32 0.29
CA LYS A 228 5.50 -0.12 0.79
C LYS A 228 5.37 -0.71 2.18
N LEU A 229 4.78 0.06 3.08
CA LEU A 229 4.41 -0.39 4.42
C LEU A 229 2.89 -0.54 4.48
N GLU A 230 2.40 -1.68 4.95
CA GLU A 230 0.99 -1.81 5.33
C GLU A 230 0.80 -1.38 6.79
N GLY A 231 -0.43 -1.04 7.18
CA GLY A 231 -0.70 -0.68 8.56
C GLY A 231 -1.85 0.30 8.77
N ARG A 232 -2.44 0.80 7.69
CA ARG A 232 -3.49 1.84 7.76
C ARG A 232 -4.71 1.50 8.63
N GLY A 233 -4.98 0.22 8.85
CA GLY A 233 -6.06 -0.24 9.75
C GLY A 233 -5.60 -0.60 11.16
N LEU A 234 -4.33 -0.35 11.51
CA LEU A 234 -3.73 -0.79 12.77
C LEU A 234 -3.62 0.33 13.82
N GLY A 235 -4.03 1.54 13.46
CA GLY A 235 -3.93 2.72 14.33
C GLY A 235 -2.58 3.46 14.24
N SER A 236 -2.57 4.70 14.73
CA SER A 236 -1.43 5.62 14.66
C SER A 236 -0.18 5.10 15.39
N ALA A 237 -0.35 4.46 16.54
CA ALA A 237 0.76 3.93 17.32
C ALA A 237 1.60 2.89 16.56
N ILE A 238 0.94 1.96 15.85
CA ILE A 238 1.65 0.96 15.05
C ILE A 238 2.30 1.59 13.81
N LEU A 239 1.64 2.55 13.16
CA LEU A 239 2.23 3.29 12.05
C LEU A 239 3.48 4.04 12.48
N LEU A 240 3.47 4.66 13.67
CA LEU A 240 4.63 5.31 14.25
C LEU A 240 5.78 4.33 14.46
N GLU A 241 5.51 3.15 15.03
CA GLU A 241 6.55 2.11 15.21
C GLU A 241 7.15 1.66 13.87
N PHE A 242 6.36 1.60 12.79
CA PHE A 242 6.91 1.33 11.45
C PHE A 242 7.80 2.47 10.94
N LEU A 243 7.40 3.72 11.13
CA LEU A 243 8.23 4.88 10.78
C LEU A 243 9.55 4.86 11.56
N LEU A 244 9.50 4.60 12.87
CA LEU A 244 10.70 4.46 13.69
C LEU A 244 11.61 3.34 13.17
N TYR A 245 11.04 2.17 12.87
CA TYR A 245 11.81 1.01 12.43
C TYR A 245 12.46 1.20 11.05
N TYR A 246 11.74 1.79 10.07
CA TYR A 246 12.21 1.87 8.69
C TYR A 246 12.95 3.17 8.35
N LEU A 247 12.59 4.29 8.95
CA LEU A 247 13.10 5.61 8.57
C LEU A 247 14.11 6.17 9.56
N THR A 248 14.01 5.82 10.84
CA THR A 248 14.88 6.39 11.89
C THR A 248 16.18 5.61 12.03
N LYS A 249 17.30 6.32 12.10
CA LYS A 249 18.60 5.71 12.39
C LYS A 249 18.55 5.01 13.75
N PRO A 250 19.13 3.81 13.90
CA PRO A 250 18.99 3.00 15.12
C PRO A 250 19.39 3.75 16.40
N GLU A 251 20.45 4.56 16.34
CA GLU A 251 20.96 5.35 17.46
C GLU A 251 20.01 6.45 17.93
N HIS A 252 19.05 6.83 17.11
CA HIS A 252 18.08 7.89 17.40
C HIS A 252 16.66 7.39 17.68
N GLN A 253 16.39 6.10 17.53
CA GLN A 253 15.03 5.55 17.67
C GLN A 253 14.40 5.84 19.04
N LEU A 254 15.16 5.72 20.12
CA LEU A 254 14.66 6.00 21.46
C LEU A 254 14.33 7.48 21.61
N HIS A 255 15.24 8.37 21.20
CA HIS A 255 15.04 9.81 21.27
C HIS A 255 13.80 10.27 20.47
N VAL A 256 13.65 9.80 19.24
CA VAL A 256 12.49 10.17 18.38
C VAL A 256 11.19 9.65 19.00
N ARG A 257 11.21 8.41 19.54
CA ARG A 257 10.02 7.85 20.22
C ARG A 257 9.64 8.69 21.44
N GLU A 258 10.60 9.04 22.28
CA GLU A 258 10.34 9.85 23.48
C GLU A 258 9.79 11.23 23.12
N ALA A 259 10.37 11.90 22.12
CA ALA A 259 9.90 13.20 21.68
C ALA A 259 8.43 13.15 21.21
N ILE A 260 8.07 12.17 20.38
CA ILE A 260 6.69 12.02 19.87
C ILE A 260 5.71 11.68 21.00
N TYR A 261 6.06 10.78 21.92
CA TYR A 261 5.18 10.43 23.04
C TYR A 261 5.04 11.59 24.04
N LEU A 262 6.09 12.36 24.30
CA LEU A 262 6.02 13.52 25.15
C LEU A 262 5.13 14.62 24.56
N ASP A 263 5.26 14.88 23.26
CA ASP A 263 4.39 15.85 22.57
C ASP A 263 2.91 15.41 22.65
N ALA A 264 2.63 14.12 22.35
CA ALA A 264 1.27 13.58 22.48
C ALA A 264 0.73 13.59 23.92
N MET A 265 1.59 13.48 24.93
CA MET A 265 1.18 13.58 26.34
C MET A 265 0.92 15.02 26.76
N LEU A 266 1.65 16.00 26.22
CA LEU A 266 1.45 17.42 26.49
C LEU A 266 0.12 17.93 25.93
N ASP A 267 -0.32 17.39 24.82
CA ASP A 267 -1.65 17.70 24.24
C ASP A 267 -2.84 17.12 25.05
N LEU A 268 -2.57 16.30 26.06
CA LEU A 268 -3.60 15.73 26.95
C LEU A 268 -3.89 16.58 28.19
N PHE A 269 -3.17 17.66 28.38
CA PHE A 269 -3.31 18.62 29.48
C PHE A 269 -3.59 20.02 28.99
#